data_c6405ad5b04401f6b5e7cd9972c54ea5
#
_entry.id   c6405ad5b04401f6b5e7cd9972c54ea5
#
_cell.length_a   1.000
_cell.length_b   1.000
_cell.length_c   1.000
_cell.angle_alpha   90.00
_cell.angle_beta   90.00
_cell.angle_gamma   90.00
#
_symmetry.space_group_name_H-M   'P 1'
#
loop_
_entity.id
_entity.type
_entity.pdbx_description
1 polymer ?
#
loop_
_entity_poly.entity_id
_entity_poly.type
_entity_poly.pdbx_seq_one_letter_code
_entity_poly.pdbx_strand_id
1 'polypeptide(L)'
;MAKFLNTSATNYFLEELIKGAQERLVLISPFLKLNDRIKELLEDKNRLKIDVRIVYGKSELQPQEIEWLKAQSYIRTSFCKNLHAKCYLNEENAIVTSLNLYEFSQINNNEMGILIRRDDDAELYKDTYEEAQRIIRISDEVRISMERVSSTDSET
;
A
#
# COMPACT_ATOMS: atom_id res chain seq x y z
N MET A 1 15.51 -1.68 17.35
CA MET A 1 15.02 -3.07 17.41
C MET A 1 13.57 -3.14 16.93
N ALA A 2 13.27 -4.12 16.10
CA ALA A 2 11.91 -4.30 15.59
C ALA A 2 10.92 -4.52 16.73
N LYS A 3 9.71 -4.01 16.56
CA LYS A 3 8.70 -4.02 17.62
C LYS A 3 7.52 -4.91 17.20
N PHE A 4 7.13 -5.82 18.08
CA PHE A 4 5.94 -6.65 17.87
C PHE A 4 4.67 -5.79 18.00
N LEU A 5 3.69 -6.04 17.13
CA LEU A 5 2.41 -5.35 17.11
C LEU A 5 1.26 -6.36 17.20
N ASN A 6 0.36 -6.16 18.15
CA ASN A 6 -0.91 -6.88 18.16
C ASN A 6 -1.91 -6.18 17.22
N THR A 7 -3.16 -6.61 17.21
CA THR A 7 -4.19 -6.05 16.31
C THR A 7 -4.32 -4.53 16.46
N SER A 8 -4.52 -4.07 17.69
CA SER A 8 -4.71 -2.64 17.95
C SER A 8 -3.46 -1.84 17.59
N ALA A 9 -2.29 -2.35 17.94
CA ALA A 9 -1.04 -1.67 17.64
C ALA A 9 -0.76 -1.65 16.13
N THR A 10 -1.07 -2.74 15.43
CA THR A 10 -0.90 -2.78 13.96
C THR A 10 -1.72 -1.69 13.30
N ASN A 11 -2.98 -1.56 13.66
CA ASN A 11 -3.85 -0.52 13.11
C ASN A 11 -3.36 0.88 13.49
N TYR A 12 -2.98 1.08 14.74
CA TYR A 12 -2.48 2.37 15.19
C TYR A 12 -1.22 2.79 14.43
N PHE A 13 -0.24 1.91 14.35
CA PHE A 13 1.02 2.24 13.69
C PHE A 13 0.91 2.33 12.18
N LEU A 14 -0.02 1.59 11.57
CA LEU A 14 -0.29 1.76 10.15
C LEU A 14 -0.85 3.16 9.87
N GLU A 15 -1.81 3.62 10.68
CA GLU A 15 -2.33 4.97 10.51
C GLU A 15 -1.24 6.01 10.70
N GLU A 16 -0.40 5.86 11.73
CA GLU A 16 0.71 6.78 11.97
C GLU A 16 1.73 6.76 10.84
N LEU A 17 2.00 5.59 10.27
CA LEU A 17 2.91 5.45 9.15
C LEU A 17 2.39 6.20 7.91
N ILE A 18 1.10 6.07 7.63
CA ILE A 18 0.49 6.79 6.50
C ILE A 18 0.54 8.29 6.75
N LYS A 19 0.14 8.73 7.94
CA LYS A 19 0.13 10.16 8.28
C LYS A 19 1.53 10.76 8.28
N GLY A 20 2.53 9.99 8.69
CA GLY A 20 3.91 10.45 8.77
C GLY A 20 4.68 10.45 7.47
N ALA A 21 4.14 9.89 6.41
CA ALA A 21 4.82 9.87 5.12
C ALA A 21 5.01 11.29 4.58
N GLN A 22 6.25 11.65 4.24
CA GLN A 22 6.61 12.96 3.72
C GLN A 22 7.22 12.90 2.33
N GLU A 23 7.77 11.76 1.96
CA GLU A 23 8.43 11.59 0.66
C GLU A 23 7.77 10.49 -0.16
N ARG A 24 7.48 9.36 0.46
CA ARG A 24 6.91 8.21 -0.23
C ARG A 24 6.09 7.36 0.70
N LEU A 25 5.14 6.65 0.11
CA LEU A 25 4.30 5.69 0.82
C LEU A 25 4.08 4.49 -0.09
N VAL A 26 4.35 3.29 0.42
CA VAL A 26 4.13 2.05 -0.33
C VAL A 26 3.17 1.18 0.47
N LEU A 27 2.10 0.77 -0.17
CA LEU A 27 1.06 -0.07 0.43
C LEU A 27 0.92 -1.34 -0.41
N ILE A 28 1.41 -2.45 0.11
CA ILE A 28 1.36 -3.76 -0.55
C ILE A 28 0.36 -4.63 0.19
N SER A 29 -0.73 -4.99 -0.48
CA SER A 29 -1.79 -5.78 0.11
C SER A 29 -2.51 -6.59 -0.97
N PRO A 30 -2.58 -7.94 -0.84
CA PRO A 30 -3.21 -8.76 -1.88
C PRO A 30 -4.65 -8.36 -2.19
N PHE A 31 -5.44 -8.09 -1.16
CA PHE A 31 -6.83 -7.69 -1.33
C PHE A 31 -6.95 -6.20 -1.15
N LEU A 32 -7.38 -5.52 -2.21
CA LEU A 32 -7.52 -4.08 -2.21
C LEU A 32 -8.98 -3.69 -2.24
N LYS A 33 -9.43 -3.11 -1.12
CA LYS A 33 -10.69 -2.43 -0.99
C LYS A 33 -10.45 -1.29 -0.03
N LEU A 34 -10.68 -0.09 -0.48
CA LEU A 34 -10.35 1.09 0.31
C LEU A 34 -11.59 1.57 1.06
N ASN A 35 -11.53 1.55 2.39
CA ASN A 35 -12.58 2.13 3.20
C ASN A 35 -12.43 3.65 3.26
N ASP A 36 -13.44 4.33 3.82
CA ASP A 36 -13.46 5.79 3.84
C ASP A 36 -12.28 6.38 4.60
N ARG A 37 -11.85 5.73 5.66
CA ARG A 37 -10.73 6.24 6.47
C ARG A 37 -9.43 6.20 5.67
N ILE A 38 -9.16 5.10 4.98
CA ILE A 38 -7.96 4.98 4.14
C ILE A 38 -8.00 6.02 3.02
N LYS A 39 -9.16 6.17 2.38
CA LYS A 39 -9.31 7.17 1.31
C LYS A 39 -9.00 8.57 1.82
N GLU A 40 -9.53 8.93 2.98
CA GLU A 40 -9.27 10.23 3.59
C GLU A 40 -7.79 10.46 3.82
N LEU A 41 -7.10 9.48 4.41
CA LEU A 41 -5.67 9.56 4.65
C LEU A 41 -4.87 9.70 3.35
N LEU A 42 -5.23 8.91 2.34
CA LEU A 42 -4.53 8.93 1.06
C LEU A 42 -4.81 10.21 0.27
N GLU A 43 -6.02 10.76 0.36
CA GLU A 43 -6.33 12.04 -0.28
C GLU A 43 -5.46 13.16 0.29
N ASP A 44 -5.21 13.15 1.61
CA ASP A 44 -4.30 14.11 2.22
C ASP A 44 -2.89 13.99 1.63
N LYS A 45 -2.40 12.76 1.46
CA LYS A 45 -1.07 12.54 0.88
C LYS A 45 -1.03 12.95 -0.59
N ASN A 46 -2.11 12.72 -1.31
CA ASN A 46 -2.20 13.15 -2.71
C ASN A 46 -2.14 14.67 -2.83
N ARG A 47 -2.85 15.39 -1.94
CA ARG A 47 -2.80 16.86 -1.94
C ARG A 47 -1.41 17.39 -1.66
N LEU A 48 -0.64 16.68 -0.85
CA LEU A 48 0.75 17.04 -0.53
C LEU A 48 1.75 16.58 -1.59
N LYS A 49 1.27 15.97 -2.66
CA LYS A 49 2.08 15.47 -3.79
C LYS A 49 3.11 14.43 -3.36
N ILE A 50 2.75 13.61 -2.40
CA ILE A 50 3.61 12.51 -1.94
C ILE A 50 3.46 11.34 -2.90
N ASP A 51 4.58 10.72 -3.25
CA ASP A 51 4.57 9.55 -4.14
C ASP A 51 3.96 8.35 -3.40
N VAL A 52 2.77 7.94 -3.81
CA VAL A 52 2.07 6.80 -3.21
C VAL A 52 2.00 5.66 -4.21
N ARG A 53 2.45 4.49 -3.80
CA ARG A 53 2.39 3.27 -4.59
C ARG A 53 1.52 2.25 -3.87
N ILE A 54 0.50 1.74 -4.57
CA ILE A 54 -0.36 0.67 -4.06
C ILE A 54 -0.16 -0.55 -4.94
N VAL A 55 0.12 -1.71 -4.33
CA VAL A 55 0.25 -2.97 -5.06
C VAL A 55 -0.77 -3.95 -4.50
N TYR A 56 -1.57 -4.56 -5.41
CA TYR A 56 -2.55 -5.56 -5.04
C TYR A 56 -2.41 -6.79 -5.94
N GLY A 57 -3.10 -7.87 -5.63
CA GLY A 57 -2.88 -9.09 -6.39
C GLY A 57 -4.01 -10.10 -6.44
N LYS A 58 -5.05 -9.94 -5.65
CA LYS A 58 -6.08 -10.97 -5.53
C LYS A 58 -7.51 -10.49 -5.64
N SER A 59 -7.72 -9.18 -5.69
CA SER A 59 -9.07 -8.65 -5.83
C SER A 59 -9.23 -7.93 -7.16
N GLU A 60 -10.42 -8.05 -7.74
CA GLU A 60 -10.77 -7.21 -8.87
C GLU A 60 -11.19 -5.85 -8.32
N LEU A 61 -10.72 -4.80 -8.96
CA LEU A 61 -11.09 -3.44 -8.55
C LEU A 61 -12.51 -3.14 -9.01
N GLN A 62 -13.34 -2.67 -8.08
CA GLN A 62 -14.68 -2.21 -8.41
C GLN A 62 -14.61 -0.90 -9.18
N PRO A 63 -15.59 -0.59 -10.04
CA PRO A 63 -15.57 0.66 -10.82
C PRO A 63 -15.40 1.91 -9.95
N GLN A 64 -16.02 1.95 -8.79
CA GLN A 64 -15.89 3.10 -7.88
C GLN A 64 -14.47 3.27 -7.37
N GLU A 65 -13.78 2.17 -7.10
CA GLU A 65 -12.39 2.22 -6.65
C GLU A 65 -11.47 2.67 -7.78
N ILE A 66 -11.71 2.18 -8.97
CA ILE A 66 -10.96 2.59 -10.15
C ILE A 66 -11.09 4.09 -10.37
N GLU A 67 -12.32 4.61 -10.31
CA GLU A 67 -12.56 6.04 -10.50
C GLU A 67 -11.88 6.88 -9.41
N TRP A 68 -11.97 6.43 -8.16
CA TRP A 68 -11.32 7.14 -7.07
C TRP A 68 -9.81 7.17 -7.25
N LEU A 69 -9.21 6.03 -7.62
CA LEU A 69 -7.77 5.93 -7.85
C LEU A 69 -7.33 6.82 -9.01
N LYS A 70 -8.11 6.86 -10.09
CA LYS A 70 -7.81 7.71 -11.24
C LYS A 70 -7.82 9.19 -10.90
N ALA A 71 -8.65 9.58 -9.95
CA ALA A 71 -8.74 10.98 -9.52
C ALA A 71 -7.52 11.41 -8.70
N GLN A 72 -6.71 10.47 -8.21
CA GLN A 72 -5.54 10.77 -7.38
C GLN A 72 -4.28 10.78 -8.23
N SER A 73 -3.81 11.97 -8.59
CA SER A 73 -2.69 12.15 -9.53
C SER A 73 -1.38 11.54 -9.04
N TYR A 74 -1.16 11.49 -7.73
CA TYR A 74 0.09 11.03 -7.13
C TYR A 74 0.03 9.62 -6.59
N ILE A 75 -1.10 8.93 -6.77
CA ILE A 75 -1.24 7.53 -6.37
C ILE A 75 -1.16 6.65 -7.61
N ARG A 76 -0.18 5.76 -7.63
CA ARG A 76 -0.01 4.79 -8.71
C ARG A 76 -0.32 3.41 -8.18
N THR A 77 -1.17 2.68 -8.88
CA THR A 77 -1.66 1.38 -8.46
C THR A 77 -1.17 0.32 -9.44
N SER A 78 -0.64 -0.78 -8.90
CA SER A 78 -0.08 -1.86 -9.69
C SER A 78 -0.67 -3.20 -9.28
N PHE A 79 -0.76 -4.11 -10.25
CA PHE A 79 -1.21 -5.48 -10.01
C PHE A 79 0.00 -6.42 -10.04
N CYS A 80 0.15 -7.23 -9.01
CA CYS A 80 1.20 -8.23 -8.91
C CYS A 80 0.57 -9.62 -8.80
N LYS A 81 0.77 -10.43 -9.83
CA LYS A 81 0.27 -11.81 -9.84
C LYS A 81 0.91 -12.62 -8.72
N ASN A 82 0.09 -13.43 -8.04
CA ASN A 82 0.53 -14.30 -6.95
C ASN A 82 1.04 -13.55 -5.72
N LEU A 83 0.57 -12.32 -5.51
CA LEU A 83 0.96 -11.55 -4.35
C LEU A 83 0.31 -12.11 -3.07
N HIS A 84 1.11 -12.41 -2.07
CA HIS A 84 0.66 -12.80 -0.73
C HIS A 84 1.19 -11.88 0.35
N ALA A 85 2.23 -11.12 0.05
CA ALA A 85 2.87 -10.24 1.03
C ALA A 85 1.95 -9.10 1.44
N LYS A 86 2.07 -8.70 2.70
CA LYS A 86 1.41 -7.51 3.23
C LYS A 86 2.48 -6.69 3.91
N CYS A 87 2.77 -5.54 3.32
CA CYS A 87 3.83 -4.67 3.79
C CYS A 87 3.49 -3.23 3.48
N TYR A 88 3.66 -2.38 4.48
CA TYR A 88 3.36 -0.95 4.38
C TYR A 88 4.59 -0.19 4.83
N LEU A 89 5.04 0.77 4.03
CA LEU A 89 6.23 1.53 4.41
C LEU A 89 6.20 2.97 3.91
N ASN A 90 6.88 3.81 4.64
CA ASN A 90 7.23 5.14 4.20
C ASN A 90 8.77 5.27 4.26
N GLU A 91 9.29 6.49 4.13
CA GLU A 91 10.75 6.70 4.09
C GLU A 91 11.45 6.37 5.41
N GLU A 92 10.72 6.24 6.52
CA GLU A 92 11.30 6.03 7.85
C GLU A 92 10.91 4.72 8.52
N ASN A 93 9.75 4.18 8.20
CA ASN A 93 9.21 3.01 8.89
C ASN A 93 8.65 2.00 7.91
N ALA A 94 8.63 0.74 8.33
CA ALA A 94 7.98 -0.33 7.59
C ALA A 94 7.21 -1.22 8.57
N ILE A 95 6.09 -1.76 8.11
CA ILE A 95 5.30 -2.74 8.86
C ILE A 95 5.10 -3.96 7.98
N VAL A 96 5.54 -5.12 8.47
CA VAL A 96 5.23 -6.41 7.86
C VAL A 96 4.18 -7.06 8.73
N THR A 97 3.06 -7.47 8.15
CA THR A 97 1.90 -7.84 8.95
C THR A 97 1.00 -8.84 8.23
N SER A 98 0.06 -9.40 8.98
CA SER A 98 -1.03 -10.20 8.42
C SER A 98 -2.20 -9.34 7.94
N LEU A 99 -2.24 -8.05 8.30
CA LEU A 99 -3.36 -7.16 8.04
C LEU A 99 -3.46 -6.79 6.55
N ASN A 100 -4.57 -7.16 5.92
CA ASN A 100 -4.91 -6.65 4.59
C ASN A 100 -5.44 -5.22 4.71
N LEU A 101 -5.18 -4.41 3.69
CA LEU A 101 -5.57 -3.01 3.73
C LEU A 101 -7.07 -2.81 3.90
N TYR A 102 -7.90 -3.69 3.31
CA TYR A 102 -9.35 -3.58 3.45
C TYR A 102 -9.84 -3.82 4.88
N GLU A 103 -9.02 -4.45 5.71
CA GLU A 103 -9.36 -4.75 7.10
C GLU A 103 -8.92 -3.63 8.07
N PHE A 104 -8.31 -2.58 7.54
CA PHE A 104 -7.83 -1.47 8.36
C PHE A 104 -8.98 -0.88 9.18
N SER A 105 -8.71 -0.63 10.45
CA SER A 105 -9.66 -0.12 11.45
C SER A 105 -10.77 -1.10 11.85
N GLN A 106 -10.72 -2.35 11.37
CA GLN A 106 -11.66 -3.38 11.79
C GLN A 106 -11.04 -4.17 12.94
N ILE A 107 -11.56 -3.96 14.13
CA ILE A 107 -10.98 -4.54 15.35
C ILE A 107 -11.46 -5.97 15.65
N ASN A 108 -12.33 -6.51 14.80
CA ASN A 108 -12.88 -7.85 15.00
C ASN A 108 -11.94 -8.97 14.54
N ASN A 109 -10.92 -8.64 13.77
CA ASN A 109 -9.94 -9.62 13.30
C ASN A 109 -8.76 -9.68 14.26
N ASN A 110 -8.13 -10.83 14.30
CA ASN A 110 -6.91 -11.03 15.08
C ASN A 110 -5.72 -10.92 14.14
N GLU A 111 -4.99 -9.83 14.25
CA GLU A 111 -3.85 -9.54 13.40
C GLU A 111 -2.59 -9.39 14.22
N MET A 112 -1.46 -9.51 13.57
CA MET A 112 -0.19 -9.21 14.18
C MET A 112 0.76 -8.64 13.14
N GLY A 113 1.80 -7.98 13.61
CA GLY A 113 2.78 -7.40 12.72
C GLY A 113 4.07 -7.05 13.43
N ILE A 114 5.00 -6.59 12.63
CA ILE A 114 6.31 -6.13 13.11
C ILE A 114 6.52 -4.73 12.54
N LEU A 115 6.86 -3.80 13.45
CA LEU A 115 7.27 -2.45 13.06
C LEU A 115 8.79 -2.39 12.97
N ILE A 116 9.27 -1.92 11.85
CA ILE A 116 10.70 -1.76 11.57
C ILE A 116 10.97 -0.27 11.38
N ARG A 117 11.85 0.30 12.20
CA ARG A 117 12.24 1.70 12.08
C ARG A 117 13.61 1.78 11.44
N ARG A 118 13.73 2.58 10.39
CA ARG A 118 15.00 2.73 9.69
C ARG A 118 16.13 3.18 10.62
N ASP A 119 15.83 4.04 11.58
CA ASP A 119 16.84 4.55 12.51
C ASP A 119 17.35 3.47 13.47
N ASP A 120 16.48 2.53 13.85
CA ASP A 120 16.84 1.47 14.80
C ASP A 120 17.39 0.22 14.13
N ASP A 121 16.84 -0.12 12.95
CA ASP A 121 17.13 -1.35 12.23
C ASP A 121 17.36 -1.03 10.75
N ALA A 122 18.39 -0.29 10.47
CA ALA A 122 18.68 0.21 9.12
C ALA A 122 18.79 -0.90 8.08
N GLU A 123 19.47 -2.00 8.42
CA GLU A 123 19.65 -3.11 7.49
C GLU A 123 18.34 -3.84 7.22
N LEU A 124 17.57 -4.11 8.27
CA LEU A 124 16.27 -4.77 8.13
C LEU A 124 15.30 -3.89 7.33
N TYR A 125 15.29 -2.59 7.59
CA TYR A 125 14.48 -1.66 6.80
C TYR A 125 14.91 -1.68 5.33
N LYS A 126 16.22 -1.65 5.08
CA LYS A 126 16.76 -1.68 3.72
C LYS A 126 16.32 -2.93 2.97
N ASP A 127 16.42 -4.09 3.61
CA ASP A 127 16.02 -5.36 2.99
C ASP A 127 14.52 -5.37 2.69
N THR A 128 13.71 -4.86 3.61
CA THR A 128 12.26 -4.75 3.42
C THR A 128 11.93 -3.80 2.27
N TYR A 129 12.58 -2.65 2.24
CA TYR A 129 12.40 -1.65 1.19
C TYR A 129 12.78 -2.20 -0.18
N GLU A 130 13.93 -2.88 -0.27
CA GLU A 130 14.40 -3.46 -1.53
C GLU A 130 13.43 -4.53 -2.05
N GLU A 131 12.88 -5.35 -1.16
CA GLU A 131 11.89 -6.35 -1.56
C GLU A 131 10.59 -5.69 -2.03
N ALA A 132 10.15 -4.64 -1.34
CA ALA A 132 8.98 -3.88 -1.77
C ALA A 132 9.22 -3.28 -3.16
N GLN A 133 10.40 -2.75 -3.43
CA GLN A 133 10.75 -2.21 -4.74
C GLN A 133 10.78 -3.30 -5.81
N ARG A 134 11.26 -4.50 -5.48
CA ARG A 134 11.23 -5.63 -6.41
C ARG A 134 9.79 -5.99 -6.79
N ILE A 135 8.89 -6.04 -5.80
CA ILE A 135 7.49 -6.33 -6.04
C ILE A 135 6.86 -5.27 -6.95
N ILE A 136 7.19 -4.01 -6.73
CA ILE A 136 6.71 -2.93 -7.59
C ILE A 136 7.23 -3.13 -9.02
N ARG A 137 8.49 -3.46 -9.20
CA ARG A 137 9.10 -3.63 -10.53
C ARG A 137 8.47 -4.75 -11.33
N ILE A 138 8.09 -5.85 -10.69
CA ILE A 138 7.48 -6.99 -11.38
C ILE A 138 5.97 -6.83 -11.55
N SER A 139 5.39 -5.76 -11.01
CA SER A 139 3.96 -5.49 -11.08
C SER A 139 3.62 -4.69 -12.33
N ASP A 140 2.38 -4.84 -12.80
CA ASP A 140 1.84 -4.05 -13.90
C ASP A 140 1.08 -2.85 -13.33
N GLU A 141 1.43 -1.66 -13.75
CA GLU A 141 0.79 -0.43 -13.28
C GLU A 141 -0.62 -0.36 -13.86
N VAL A 142 -1.63 -0.52 -12.98
CA VAL A 142 -3.02 -0.69 -13.38
C VAL A 142 -3.57 0.57 -14.06
N ARG A 143 -3.26 1.74 -13.54
CA ARG A 143 -3.74 2.99 -14.12
C ARG A 143 -3.29 3.15 -15.57
N ILE A 144 -2.01 2.93 -15.80
CA ILE A 144 -1.44 2.99 -17.14
C ILE A 144 -1.95 1.83 -17.98
N SER A 145 -2.01 0.63 -17.40
CA SER A 145 -2.51 -0.56 -18.09
C SER A 145 -3.95 -0.38 -18.54
N MET A 146 -4.79 0.25 -17.71
CA MET A 146 -6.18 0.50 -18.08
C MET A 146 -6.30 1.49 -19.23
N GLU A 147 -5.49 2.52 -19.22
CA GLU A 147 -5.43 3.47 -20.34
C GLU A 147 -4.90 2.78 -21.59
N ARG A 148 -3.89 1.95 -21.46
CA ARG A 148 -3.34 1.16 -22.56
C ARG A 148 -4.33 0.13 -23.06
N VAL A 149 -5.05 -0.55 -22.18
CA VAL A 149 -6.05 -1.52 -22.56
C VAL A 149 -7.15 -0.84 -23.37
N SER A 150 -7.60 0.33 -22.94
CA SER A 150 -8.58 1.10 -23.71
C SER A 150 -8.04 1.47 -25.09
N SER A 151 -6.76 1.83 -25.18
CA SER A 151 -6.11 2.15 -26.45
C SER A 151 -5.81 0.89 -27.25
N THR A 152 -5.38 -0.18 -26.58
CA THR A 152 -4.99 -1.44 -27.21
C THR A 152 -6.19 -2.22 -27.69
N ASP A 153 -7.31 -2.16 -26.98
CA ASP A 153 -8.56 -2.78 -27.41
C ASP A 153 -9.02 -2.17 -28.71
N SER A 154 -8.74 -0.90 -28.95
CA SER A 154 -9.02 -0.25 -30.21
C SER A 154 -8.01 -0.63 -31.30
N GLU A 155 -6.84 -1.10 -30.93
CA GLU A 155 -5.79 -1.55 -31.84
C GLU A 155 -5.86 -3.04 -32.16
N THR A 156 -6.46 -3.81 -31.27
CA THR A 156 -6.61 -5.26 -31.43
C THR A 156 -8.04 -5.65 -31.72
#